data_0642d36cd2e370b6c403b68ad3e6059b
#
_entry.id   0642d36cd2e370b6c403b68ad3e6059b
#
_cell.length_a   1.000
_cell.length_b   1.000
_cell.length_c   1.000
_cell.angle_alpha   90.00
_cell.angle_beta   90.00
_cell.angle_gamma   90.00
#
_symmetry.space_group_name_H-M   'P 1'
#
loop_
_entity.id
_entity.type
_entity.pdbx_description
1 polymer ?
#
loop_
_entity_poly.entity_id
_entity_poly.type
_entity_poly.pdbx_seq_one_letter_code
_entity_poly.pdbx_strand_id
1 'polypeptide(L)'
;MVLLLCTLPLQAMPDDAVLKKMIGRMLVVGFDDTTIDAQSTIVKELQKYELGGVILFDRFYNERDRAKNISSPEQLKALSKQLKHYAKKPLLISIDQEGGKVARLKARDGFVETPSAFALSKKSLEQTKIAYTSMAQMLKEYGINCDFGPVVDLAVNPENRVIFRLERSYGKESETVSQYAKVFIDALKNNGVLSVLKHFPGHGSSVGDSHLGFVDVTQTWSEKELEPYQKLIDANAVSMIMSAHVFNAKLDTTYPATLSYAINTKLLREKMHYTGVLISDDLQMEAISKYYTLKDTVTLAINSGIDMLLFGNQLSQTKTDEIVETIVAQVKNGAIPLERIMESNARIASLKF
;
A
#
# COMPACT_ATOMS: atom_id res chain seq x y z
N MET A 1 36.07 32.50 -12.54
CA MET A 1 34.77 31.85 -12.23
C MET A 1 35.09 30.57 -11.45
N VAL A 2 35.05 30.67 -10.10
CA VAL A 2 35.41 29.57 -9.20
C VAL A 2 34.15 28.75 -9.01
N LEU A 3 34.12 27.49 -9.53
CA LEU A 3 33.07 26.52 -9.20
C LEU A 3 33.23 26.14 -7.72
N LEU A 4 32.34 26.62 -6.85
CA LEU A 4 32.16 26.04 -5.52
C LEU A 4 31.50 24.67 -5.71
N LEU A 5 32.28 23.61 -5.68
CA LEU A 5 31.79 22.25 -5.44
C LEU A 5 31.31 22.21 -3.98
N CYS A 6 30.00 22.37 -3.76
CA CYS A 6 29.36 22.00 -2.49
C CYS A 6 29.48 20.48 -2.32
N THR A 7 30.55 20.04 -1.67
CA THR A 7 30.63 18.68 -1.13
C THR A 7 29.64 18.58 0.02
N LEU A 8 28.49 17.97 -0.23
CA LEU A 8 27.60 17.53 0.88
C LEU A 8 28.44 16.59 1.78
N PRO A 9 28.43 16.80 3.11
CA PRO A 9 29.16 15.93 4.02
C PRO A 9 28.64 14.51 3.83
N LEU A 10 29.54 13.56 3.58
CA LEU A 10 29.24 12.13 3.56
C LEU A 10 28.65 11.80 4.94
N GLN A 11 27.35 11.53 4.99
CA GLN A 11 26.67 11.26 6.25
C GLN A 11 27.18 9.92 6.78
N ALA A 12 27.67 9.91 8.02
CA ALA A 12 28.19 8.71 8.63
C ALA A 12 27.09 7.63 8.72
N MET A 13 27.44 6.38 8.41
CA MET A 13 26.52 5.25 8.55
C MET A 13 26.04 5.17 10.01
N PRO A 14 24.72 5.13 10.26
CA PRO A 14 24.20 4.96 11.62
C PRO A 14 24.60 3.59 12.17
N ASP A 15 24.56 3.45 13.50
CA ASP A 15 24.73 2.13 14.09
C ASP A 15 23.64 1.16 13.64
N ASP A 16 23.92 -0.15 13.76
CA ASP A 16 23.03 -1.20 13.26
C ASP A 16 21.63 -1.15 13.88
N ALA A 17 21.53 -0.79 15.16
CA ALA A 17 20.23 -0.73 15.84
C ALA A 17 19.39 0.42 15.31
N VAL A 18 19.98 1.56 15.03
CA VAL A 18 19.32 2.71 14.42
C VAL A 18 18.92 2.39 12.97
N LEU A 19 19.84 1.83 12.17
CA LEU A 19 19.55 1.43 10.79
C LEU A 19 18.39 0.45 10.71
N LYS A 20 18.38 -0.59 11.55
CA LYS A 20 17.29 -1.58 11.63
C LYS A 20 15.94 -0.96 11.96
N LYS A 21 15.90 0.05 12.82
CA LYS A 21 14.67 0.79 13.11
C LYS A 21 14.22 1.69 11.94
N MET A 22 15.16 2.34 11.27
CA MET A 22 14.84 3.11 10.05
C MET A 22 14.24 2.21 8.98
N ILE A 23 14.80 1.03 8.78
CA ILE A 23 14.27 0.02 7.85
C ILE A 23 12.91 -0.50 8.34
N GLY A 24 12.78 -0.82 9.63
CA GLY A 24 11.53 -1.29 10.21
C GLY A 24 10.36 -0.33 9.96
N ARG A 25 10.59 0.99 10.04
CA ARG A 25 9.57 2.01 9.74
C ARG A 25 9.13 2.01 8.28
N MET A 26 9.91 1.43 7.38
CA MET A 26 9.54 1.24 5.97
C MET A 26 8.74 -0.04 5.73
N LEU A 27 8.50 -0.88 6.74
CA LEU A 27 7.80 -2.16 6.60
C LEU A 27 6.35 -2.06 7.06
N VAL A 28 5.44 -2.63 6.25
CA VAL A 28 4.07 -2.97 6.61
C VAL A 28 3.95 -4.48 6.52
N VAL A 29 3.66 -5.14 7.65
CA VAL A 29 3.69 -6.61 7.73
C VAL A 29 2.36 -7.20 8.15
N GLY A 30 1.99 -8.36 7.59
CA GLY A 30 0.90 -9.19 8.07
C GLY A 30 1.37 -10.15 9.16
N PHE A 31 0.44 -10.58 10.00
CA PHE A 31 0.66 -11.56 11.07
C PHE A 31 -0.58 -12.44 11.27
N ASP A 32 -0.50 -13.50 12.08
CA ASP A 32 -1.51 -14.57 12.07
C ASP A 32 -2.42 -14.62 13.32
N ASP A 33 -2.36 -13.61 14.21
CA ASP A 33 -3.06 -13.64 15.49
C ASP A 33 -4.31 -12.77 15.51
N THR A 34 -5.40 -13.24 16.15
CA THR A 34 -6.59 -12.46 16.50
C THR A 34 -6.46 -11.72 17.83
N THR A 35 -5.53 -12.15 18.68
CA THR A 35 -5.18 -11.55 19.99
C THR A 35 -3.69 -11.57 20.15
N ILE A 36 -3.12 -10.57 20.81
CA ILE A 36 -1.68 -10.46 21.01
C ILE A 36 -1.35 -10.14 22.48
N ASP A 37 -0.17 -10.56 22.88
CA ASP A 37 0.42 -10.25 24.18
C ASP A 37 1.94 -9.94 24.05
N ALA A 38 2.62 -9.71 25.17
CA ALA A 38 4.04 -9.40 25.16
C ALA A 38 4.94 -10.51 24.59
N GLN A 39 4.45 -11.75 24.45
CA GLN A 39 5.19 -12.88 23.91
C GLN A 39 4.94 -13.09 22.41
N SER A 40 3.91 -12.46 21.87
CA SER A 40 3.53 -12.57 20.46
C SER A 40 4.67 -12.09 19.55
N THR A 41 4.89 -12.79 18.44
CA THR A 41 5.96 -12.47 17.47
C THR A 41 5.84 -11.03 16.95
N ILE A 42 4.64 -10.64 16.55
CA ILE A 42 4.41 -9.27 16.06
C ILE A 42 4.76 -8.20 17.11
N VAL A 43 4.50 -8.45 18.39
CA VAL A 43 4.84 -7.50 19.47
C VAL A 43 6.36 -7.36 19.62
N LYS A 44 7.09 -8.46 19.57
CA LYS A 44 8.56 -8.44 19.60
C LYS A 44 9.14 -7.68 18.40
N GLU A 45 8.57 -7.87 17.22
CA GLU A 45 8.99 -7.18 15.99
C GLU A 45 8.68 -5.67 16.05
N LEU A 46 7.47 -5.27 16.49
CA LEU A 46 7.10 -3.88 16.74
C LEU A 46 8.08 -3.18 17.67
N GLN A 47 8.50 -3.86 18.74
CA GLN A 47 9.42 -3.29 19.74
C GLN A 47 10.88 -3.27 19.27
N LYS A 48 11.30 -4.27 18.49
CA LYS A 48 12.68 -4.42 18.01
C LYS A 48 12.96 -3.47 16.85
N TYR A 49 12.03 -3.38 15.90
CA TYR A 49 12.25 -2.70 14.63
C TYR A 49 11.47 -1.37 14.46
N GLU A 50 10.58 -1.03 15.39
CA GLU A 50 9.68 0.13 15.27
C GLU A 50 8.92 0.10 13.91
N LEU A 51 8.25 -1.02 13.62
CA LEU A 51 7.57 -1.23 12.33
C LEU A 51 6.68 -0.05 11.95
N GLY A 52 6.67 0.31 10.65
CA GLY A 52 5.84 1.39 10.11
C GLY A 52 4.35 1.05 10.10
N GLY A 53 4.01 -0.22 9.91
CA GLY A 53 2.62 -0.64 9.90
C GLY A 53 2.40 -2.14 9.97
N VAL A 54 1.13 -2.48 10.13
CA VAL A 54 0.59 -3.83 9.97
C VAL A 54 -0.59 -3.81 9.01
N ILE A 55 -0.81 -4.94 8.31
CA ILE A 55 -2.01 -5.16 7.50
C ILE A 55 -2.86 -6.26 8.13
N LEU A 56 -4.18 -6.03 8.21
CA LEU A 56 -5.12 -6.96 8.80
C LEU A 56 -5.98 -7.64 7.73
N PHE A 57 -6.16 -8.95 7.90
CA PHE A 57 -7.02 -9.79 7.07
C PHE A 57 -8.12 -10.45 7.88
N ASP A 58 -9.30 -10.64 7.27
CA ASP A 58 -10.41 -11.35 7.91
C ASP A 58 -10.14 -12.86 8.00
N ARG A 59 -9.57 -13.45 6.96
CA ARG A 59 -9.35 -14.91 6.84
C ARG A 59 -7.97 -15.23 6.28
N PHE A 60 -7.48 -16.42 6.58
CA PHE A 60 -6.33 -16.97 5.87
C PHE A 60 -6.68 -17.24 4.41
N TYR A 61 -5.71 -17.07 3.51
CA TYR A 61 -5.92 -17.25 2.07
C TYR A 61 -6.36 -18.67 1.72
N ASN A 62 -5.68 -19.68 2.31
CA ASN A 62 -5.91 -21.10 2.05
C ASN A 62 -6.92 -21.74 3.00
N GLU A 63 -7.36 -21.05 4.06
CA GLU A 63 -8.30 -21.55 5.09
C GLU A 63 -9.39 -20.50 5.32
N ARG A 64 -10.32 -20.38 4.34
CA ARG A 64 -11.31 -19.29 4.28
C ARG A 64 -12.29 -19.26 5.45
N ASP A 65 -12.40 -20.36 6.20
CA ASP A 65 -13.25 -20.43 7.39
C ASP A 65 -12.52 -20.03 8.68
N ARG A 66 -11.18 -19.95 8.65
CA ARG A 66 -10.37 -19.57 9.80
C ARG A 66 -10.09 -18.08 9.80
N ALA A 67 -10.44 -17.40 10.92
CA ALA A 67 -10.08 -16.00 11.12
C ALA A 67 -8.57 -15.82 11.20
N LYS A 68 -8.03 -14.80 10.51
CA LYS A 68 -6.60 -14.44 10.61
C LYS A 68 -6.39 -13.35 11.65
N ASN A 69 -6.98 -12.16 11.46
CA ASN A 69 -6.86 -11.05 12.42
C ASN A 69 -8.22 -10.53 12.87
N ILE A 70 -9.31 -10.82 12.13
CA ILE A 70 -10.62 -10.22 12.34
C ILE A 70 -11.67 -11.33 12.51
N SER A 71 -12.36 -11.32 13.65
CA SER A 71 -13.41 -12.30 13.95
C SER A 71 -14.70 -11.67 14.46
N SER A 72 -14.63 -10.49 15.09
CA SER A 72 -15.79 -9.68 15.52
C SER A 72 -15.38 -8.21 15.72
N PRO A 73 -16.35 -7.29 15.82
CA PRO A 73 -16.09 -5.88 16.14
C PRO A 73 -15.33 -5.68 17.46
N GLU A 74 -15.74 -6.36 18.52
CA GLU A 74 -15.14 -6.25 19.86
C GLU A 74 -13.69 -6.78 19.85
N GLN A 75 -13.48 -7.94 19.19
CA GLN A 75 -12.15 -8.52 19.07
C GLN A 75 -11.21 -7.60 18.28
N LEU A 76 -11.66 -7.04 17.15
CA LEU A 76 -10.84 -6.13 16.33
C LEU A 76 -10.49 -4.86 17.11
N LYS A 77 -11.44 -4.28 17.82
CA LYS A 77 -11.21 -3.11 18.68
C LYS A 77 -10.16 -3.39 19.76
N ALA A 78 -10.22 -4.57 20.38
CA ALA A 78 -9.23 -5.01 21.36
C ALA A 78 -7.86 -5.19 20.73
N LEU A 79 -7.76 -5.88 19.58
CA LEU A 79 -6.52 -6.11 18.86
C LEU A 79 -5.85 -4.78 18.44
N SER A 80 -6.60 -3.87 17.85
CA SER A 80 -6.08 -2.56 17.43
C SER A 80 -5.58 -1.73 18.63
N LYS A 81 -6.27 -1.80 19.76
CA LYS A 81 -5.82 -1.15 21.01
C LYS A 81 -4.50 -1.76 21.52
N GLN A 82 -4.36 -3.10 21.47
CA GLN A 82 -3.15 -3.79 21.87
C GLN A 82 -1.98 -3.46 20.93
N LEU A 83 -2.19 -3.45 19.60
CA LEU A 83 -1.17 -3.05 18.63
C LEU A 83 -0.63 -1.64 18.92
N LYS A 84 -1.53 -0.67 19.15
CA LYS A 84 -1.16 0.72 19.50
C LYS A 84 -0.44 0.80 20.86
N HIS A 85 -0.81 -0.03 21.82
CA HIS A 85 -0.18 -0.08 23.13
C HIS A 85 1.28 -0.57 23.06
N TYR A 86 1.52 -1.60 22.26
CA TYR A 86 2.88 -2.20 22.13
C TYR A 86 3.78 -1.44 21.16
N ALA A 87 3.23 -0.68 20.22
CA ALA A 87 4.00 0.13 19.30
C ALA A 87 4.67 1.31 20.01
N LYS A 88 6.00 1.48 19.80
CA LYS A 88 6.77 2.60 20.37
C LYS A 88 6.63 3.91 19.58
N LYS A 89 6.12 3.82 18.37
CA LYS A 89 5.95 4.92 17.42
C LYS A 89 4.55 4.87 16.82
N PRO A 90 4.07 5.95 16.19
CA PRO A 90 2.85 5.90 15.41
C PRO A 90 2.88 4.71 14.44
N LEU A 91 1.84 3.88 14.47
CA LEU A 91 1.74 2.65 13.69
C LEU A 91 0.58 2.74 12.72
N LEU A 92 0.82 2.46 11.44
CA LEU A 92 -0.24 2.23 10.49
C LEU A 92 -0.91 0.88 10.81
N ILE A 93 -2.21 0.90 11.06
CA ILE A 93 -3.04 -0.30 11.12
C ILE A 93 -3.90 -0.26 9.87
N SER A 94 -3.49 -1.02 8.87
CA SER A 94 -4.04 -0.97 7.52
C SER A 94 -4.94 -2.14 7.19
N ILE A 95 -5.83 -1.92 6.21
CA ILE A 95 -6.83 -2.88 5.75
C ILE A 95 -7.18 -2.63 4.27
N ASP A 96 -7.70 -3.64 3.57
CA ASP A 96 -8.39 -3.48 2.28
C ASP A 96 -9.89 -3.39 2.53
N GLN A 97 -10.43 -2.20 2.67
CA GLN A 97 -11.86 -1.95 2.84
C GLN A 97 -12.41 -1.09 1.70
N GLU A 98 -12.33 -1.60 0.46
CA GLU A 98 -12.80 -0.89 -0.73
C GLU A 98 -14.33 -0.83 -0.80
N GLY A 99 -14.99 -1.79 -0.17
CA GLY A 99 -16.42 -2.09 -0.30
C GLY A 99 -16.70 -3.23 -1.29
N GLY A 100 -17.94 -3.70 -1.31
CA GLY A 100 -18.36 -4.81 -2.17
C GLY A 100 -17.55 -6.08 -1.90
N LYS A 101 -16.99 -6.66 -2.96
CA LYS A 101 -16.28 -7.95 -2.90
C LYS A 101 -14.90 -7.85 -2.23
N VAL A 102 -14.27 -6.66 -2.24
CA VAL A 102 -12.98 -6.43 -1.58
C VAL A 102 -13.20 -5.61 -0.30
N ALA A 103 -13.50 -6.32 0.75
CA ALA A 103 -13.72 -5.82 2.09
C ALA A 103 -13.31 -6.88 3.11
N ARG A 104 -12.71 -6.46 4.22
CA ARG A 104 -12.36 -7.35 5.33
C ARG A 104 -13.36 -7.27 6.47
N LEU A 105 -14.01 -6.12 6.64
CA LEU A 105 -15.10 -5.94 7.61
C LEU A 105 -16.42 -6.34 6.93
N LYS A 106 -16.95 -7.52 7.28
CA LYS A 106 -18.08 -8.14 6.60
C LYS A 106 -19.25 -8.33 7.55
N ALA A 107 -20.49 -8.33 7.01
CA ALA A 107 -21.72 -8.55 7.79
C ALA A 107 -21.71 -9.88 8.56
N ARG A 108 -21.14 -10.94 7.98
CA ARG A 108 -21.03 -12.26 8.64
C ARG A 108 -20.21 -12.21 9.95
N ASP A 109 -19.33 -11.22 10.09
CA ASP A 109 -18.48 -11.00 11.26
C ASP A 109 -19.01 -9.86 12.16
N GLY A 110 -20.23 -9.34 11.89
CA GLY A 110 -20.91 -8.31 12.70
C GLY A 110 -20.65 -6.87 12.25
N PHE A 111 -20.06 -6.64 11.09
CA PHE A 111 -19.76 -5.28 10.60
C PHE A 111 -20.80 -4.78 9.60
N VAL A 112 -20.88 -3.45 9.43
CA VAL A 112 -21.72 -2.83 8.41
C VAL A 112 -21.02 -2.93 7.05
N GLU A 113 -21.74 -3.39 6.04
CA GLU A 113 -21.19 -3.51 4.68
C GLU A 113 -21.18 -2.17 3.95
N THR A 114 -20.16 -1.95 3.16
CA THR A 114 -20.05 -0.83 2.23
C THR A 114 -20.28 -1.36 0.80
N PRO A 115 -21.13 -0.72 -0.02
CA PRO A 115 -21.32 -1.12 -1.41
C PRO A 115 -20.02 -1.03 -2.24
N SER A 116 -19.94 -1.75 -3.37
CA SER A 116 -18.81 -1.68 -4.29
C SER A 116 -18.65 -0.28 -4.91
N ALA A 117 -17.43 0.06 -5.36
CA ALA A 117 -17.16 1.30 -6.08
C ALA A 117 -18.09 1.46 -7.30
N PHE A 118 -18.29 0.36 -8.07
CA PHE A 118 -19.22 0.35 -9.20
C PHE A 118 -20.66 0.65 -8.78
N ALA A 119 -21.15 0.04 -7.71
CA ALA A 119 -22.50 0.30 -7.20
C ALA A 119 -22.66 1.75 -6.73
N LEU A 120 -21.65 2.31 -6.06
CA LEU A 120 -21.64 3.69 -5.61
C LEU A 120 -21.54 4.68 -6.77
N SER A 121 -20.83 4.35 -7.85
CA SER A 121 -20.77 5.20 -9.06
C SER A 121 -22.12 5.37 -9.78
N LYS A 122 -23.14 4.57 -9.44
CA LYS A 122 -24.54 4.71 -9.92
C LYS A 122 -25.41 5.56 -8.98
N LYS A 123 -24.86 6.04 -7.88
CA LYS A 123 -25.52 6.93 -6.92
C LYS A 123 -25.02 8.36 -7.10
N SER A 124 -25.71 9.33 -6.48
CA SER A 124 -25.19 10.70 -6.42
C SER A 124 -23.92 10.76 -5.55
N LEU A 125 -23.08 11.78 -5.78
CA LEU A 125 -21.89 12.02 -4.95
C LEU A 125 -22.26 12.18 -3.46
N GLU A 126 -23.40 12.78 -3.16
CA GLU A 126 -23.88 12.94 -1.77
C GLU A 126 -24.23 11.58 -1.13
N GLN A 127 -24.94 10.71 -1.83
CA GLN A 127 -25.23 9.36 -1.36
C GLN A 127 -23.94 8.53 -1.16
N THR A 128 -22.98 8.69 -2.06
CA THR A 128 -21.66 8.05 -1.99
C THR A 128 -20.87 8.58 -0.78
N LYS A 129 -20.92 9.88 -0.53
CA LYS A 129 -20.29 10.51 0.63
C LYS A 129 -20.86 9.95 1.96
N ILE A 130 -22.18 9.78 2.06
CA ILE A 130 -22.80 9.16 3.24
C ILE A 130 -22.25 7.75 3.46
N ALA A 131 -22.19 6.92 2.41
CA ALA A 131 -21.68 5.56 2.51
C ALA A 131 -20.21 5.51 2.96
N TYR A 132 -19.34 6.31 2.35
CA TYR A 132 -17.92 6.34 2.72
C TYR A 132 -17.67 7.03 4.07
N THR A 133 -18.49 7.99 4.47
CA THR A 133 -18.40 8.56 5.82
C THR A 133 -18.73 7.50 6.88
N SER A 134 -19.79 6.70 6.67
CA SER A 134 -20.13 5.57 7.55
C SER A 134 -18.99 4.55 7.63
N MET A 135 -18.39 4.19 6.50
CA MET A 135 -17.23 3.29 6.45
C MET A 135 -16.04 3.88 7.21
N ALA A 136 -15.70 5.15 6.99
CA ALA A 136 -14.58 5.80 7.65
C ALA A 136 -14.78 5.89 9.18
N GLN A 137 -16.00 6.16 9.62
CA GLN A 137 -16.35 6.14 11.05
C GLN A 137 -16.19 4.74 11.66
N MET A 138 -16.63 3.71 10.95
CA MET A 138 -16.44 2.31 11.33
C MET A 138 -14.94 1.95 11.44
N LEU A 139 -14.12 2.30 10.44
CA LEU A 139 -12.68 2.08 10.49
C LEU A 139 -12.04 2.73 11.72
N LYS A 140 -12.35 4.02 11.94
CA LYS A 140 -11.87 4.77 13.10
C LYS A 140 -12.29 4.14 14.42
N GLU A 141 -13.55 3.72 14.54
CA GLU A 141 -14.09 3.08 15.75
C GLU A 141 -13.32 1.83 16.13
N TYR A 142 -12.97 1.01 15.14
CA TYR A 142 -12.21 -0.22 15.37
C TYR A 142 -10.70 -0.02 15.34
N GLY A 143 -10.25 1.24 15.31
CA GLY A 143 -8.84 1.61 15.47
C GLY A 143 -7.98 1.48 14.24
N ILE A 144 -8.59 1.23 13.06
CA ILE A 144 -7.95 1.26 11.74
C ILE A 144 -7.68 2.72 11.37
N ASN A 145 -6.47 3.02 10.91
CA ASN A 145 -6.07 4.38 10.54
C ASN A 145 -5.50 4.49 9.11
N CYS A 146 -5.51 3.39 8.34
CA CYS A 146 -5.11 3.38 6.95
C CYS A 146 -5.98 2.39 6.15
N ASP A 147 -6.54 2.82 5.03
CA ASP A 147 -7.28 1.96 4.12
C ASP A 147 -6.59 1.94 2.75
N PHE A 148 -6.33 0.73 2.23
CA PHE A 148 -5.78 0.52 0.90
C PHE A 148 -6.89 0.68 -0.16
N GLY A 149 -7.31 1.90 -0.32
CA GLY A 149 -8.31 2.42 -1.24
C GLY A 149 -8.22 3.96 -1.30
N PRO A 150 -8.86 4.58 -2.29
CA PRO A 150 -9.70 4.00 -3.33
C PRO A 150 -8.92 3.36 -4.48
N VAL A 151 -9.59 2.44 -5.20
CA VAL A 151 -9.13 1.98 -6.51
C VAL A 151 -9.48 3.05 -7.55
N VAL A 152 -8.47 3.53 -8.27
CA VAL A 152 -8.62 4.52 -9.34
C VAL A 152 -8.33 3.95 -10.74
N ASP A 153 -8.17 2.63 -10.82
CA ASP A 153 -8.04 1.92 -12.09
C ASP A 153 -9.30 2.08 -12.95
N LEU A 154 -9.13 2.39 -14.24
CA LEU A 154 -10.24 2.58 -15.17
C LEU A 154 -10.84 1.23 -15.58
N ALA A 155 -12.17 1.09 -15.55
CA ALA A 155 -12.87 -0.13 -15.99
C ALA A 155 -12.92 -0.24 -17.53
N VAL A 156 -11.76 -0.23 -18.19
CA VAL A 156 -11.64 -0.23 -19.65
C VAL A 156 -11.64 -1.62 -20.29
N ASN A 157 -11.37 -2.67 -19.51
CA ASN A 157 -11.34 -4.04 -19.98
C ASN A 157 -12.38 -4.91 -19.25
N PRO A 158 -13.50 -5.33 -19.90
CA PRO A 158 -14.51 -6.19 -19.29
C PRO A 158 -14.00 -7.58 -18.89
N GLU A 159 -12.91 -8.06 -19.52
CA GLU A 159 -12.28 -9.34 -19.18
C GLU A 159 -11.37 -9.26 -17.94
N ASN A 160 -11.09 -8.07 -17.45
CA ASN A 160 -10.30 -7.86 -16.24
C ASN A 160 -10.98 -8.51 -15.04
N ARG A 161 -10.34 -9.56 -14.49
CA ARG A 161 -10.90 -10.37 -13.42
C ARG A 161 -10.75 -9.72 -12.04
N VAL A 162 -9.76 -8.84 -11.87
CA VAL A 162 -9.39 -8.27 -10.56
C VAL A 162 -9.94 -6.86 -10.32
N ILE A 163 -10.23 -6.09 -11.38
CA ILE A 163 -10.82 -4.76 -11.27
C ILE A 163 -12.28 -4.78 -11.72
N PHE A 164 -12.54 -5.10 -13.00
CA PHE A 164 -13.87 -5.02 -13.59
C PHE A 164 -14.86 -6.01 -12.97
N ARG A 165 -14.52 -7.31 -12.97
CA ARG A 165 -15.43 -8.38 -12.48
C ARG A 165 -15.64 -8.36 -10.96
N LEU A 166 -14.75 -7.72 -10.22
CA LEU A 166 -14.91 -7.51 -8.79
C LEU A 166 -15.59 -6.18 -8.45
N GLU A 167 -16.00 -5.38 -9.47
CA GLU A 167 -16.70 -4.11 -9.28
C GLU A 167 -15.91 -3.06 -8.48
N ARG A 168 -14.57 -3.11 -8.57
CA ARG A 168 -13.68 -2.25 -7.78
C ARG A 168 -13.50 -0.86 -8.36
N SER A 169 -13.88 -0.63 -9.63
CA SER A 169 -13.73 0.66 -10.33
C SER A 169 -15.03 1.46 -10.35
N TYR A 170 -14.93 2.78 -10.28
CA TYR A 170 -16.06 3.70 -10.46
C TYR A 170 -16.50 3.85 -11.92
N GLY A 171 -15.71 3.41 -12.90
CA GLY A 171 -16.04 3.48 -14.32
C GLY A 171 -14.82 3.55 -15.23
N LYS A 172 -15.07 3.85 -16.49
CA LYS A 172 -14.02 3.92 -17.53
C LYS A 172 -13.51 5.34 -17.81
N GLU A 173 -14.23 6.36 -17.35
CA GLU A 173 -13.89 7.75 -17.60
C GLU A 173 -13.12 8.33 -16.40
N SER A 174 -11.94 8.92 -16.67
CA SER A 174 -11.06 9.45 -15.63
C SER A 174 -11.70 10.51 -14.75
N GLU A 175 -12.58 11.34 -15.32
CA GLU A 175 -13.31 12.36 -14.58
C GLU A 175 -14.23 11.73 -13.53
N THR A 176 -15.06 10.77 -13.92
CA THR A 176 -15.93 10.04 -12.99
C THR A 176 -15.12 9.36 -11.89
N VAL A 177 -14.07 8.62 -12.27
CA VAL A 177 -13.21 7.92 -11.30
C VAL A 177 -12.60 8.90 -10.30
N SER A 178 -12.07 10.04 -10.78
CA SER A 178 -11.45 11.05 -9.91
C SER A 178 -12.45 11.69 -8.94
N GLN A 179 -13.67 11.99 -9.40
CA GLN A 179 -14.71 12.59 -8.56
C GLN A 179 -15.13 11.66 -7.42
N TYR A 180 -15.45 10.39 -7.72
CA TYR A 180 -15.84 9.42 -6.70
C TYR A 180 -14.69 9.03 -5.77
N ALA A 181 -13.48 8.88 -6.31
CA ALA A 181 -12.28 8.65 -5.51
C ALA A 181 -12.01 9.80 -4.54
N LYS A 182 -12.23 11.05 -4.97
CA LYS A 182 -12.08 12.20 -4.07
C LYS A 182 -13.09 12.18 -2.92
N VAL A 183 -14.32 11.74 -3.17
CA VAL A 183 -15.33 11.54 -2.09
C VAL A 183 -14.86 10.51 -1.08
N PHE A 184 -14.28 9.39 -1.54
CA PHE A 184 -13.67 8.38 -0.67
C PHE A 184 -12.55 8.98 0.18
N ILE A 185 -11.57 9.64 -0.47
CA ILE A 185 -10.41 10.25 0.19
C ILE A 185 -10.85 11.26 1.26
N ASP A 186 -11.77 12.16 0.90
CA ASP A 186 -12.25 13.20 1.81
C ASP A 186 -13.00 12.60 3.02
N ALA A 187 -13.80 11.56 2.82
CA ALA A 187 -14.51 10.87 3.89
C ALA A 187 -13.54 10.24 4.90
N LEU A 188 -12.50 9.55 4.42
CA LEU A 188 -11.47 8.96 5.27
C LEU A 188 -10.67 10.04 6.02
N LYS A 189 -10.15 11.03 5.27
CA LYS A 189 -9.36 12.14 5.82
C LYS A 189 -10.08 12.87 6.94
N ASN A 190 -11.38 13.16 6.76
CA ASN A 190 -12.21 13.85 7.75
C ASN A 190 -12.43 13.02 9.03
N ASN A 191 -12.16 11.72 8.98
CA ASN A 191 -12.24 10.81 10.12
C ASN A 191 -10.87 10.40 10.67
N GLY A 192 -9.76 10.96 10.14
CA GLY A 192 -8.40 10.63 10.58
C GLY A 192 -7.92 9.26 10.11
N VAL A 193 -8.42 8.79 8.97
CA VAL A 193 -7.99 7.57 8.30
C VAL A 193 -7.25 7.95 7.01
N LEU A 194 -6.05 7.41 6.80
CA LEU A 194 -5.32 7.57 5.56
C LEU A 194 -5.95 6.73 4.45
N SER A 195 -5.92 7.25 3.24
CA SER A 195 -6.29 6.54 2.02
C SER A 195 -5.05 6.30 1.15
N VAL A 196 -5.04 5.18 0.42
CA VAL A 196 -3.94 4.77 -0.48
C VAL A 196 -4.51 4.52 -1.87
N LEU A 197 -4.22 5.41 -2.83
CA LEU A 197 -4.66 5.23 -4.22
C LEU A 197 -3.98 4.02 -4.85
N LYS A 198 -4.72 3.21 -5.61
CA LYS A 198 -4.19 2.00 -6.23
C LYS A 198 -4.86 1.65 -7.56
N HIS A 199 -4.14 0.97 -8.45
CA HIS A 199 -2.79 0.42 -8.42
C HIS A 199 -1.94 1.12 -9.50
N PHE A 200 -1.02 2.00 -9.10
CA PHE A 200 -0.21 2.80 -10.05
C PHE A 200 0.74 1.92 -10.88
N PRO A 201 0.89 2.12 -12.19
CA PRO A 201 0.38 3.23 -13.05
C PRO A 201 -0.95 2.93 -13.75
N GLY A 202 -1.78 2.03 -13.23
CA GLY A 202 -3.06 1.60 -13.78
C GLY A 202 -3.09 0.09 -14.05
N HIS A 203 -4.11 -0.59 -13.52
CA HIS A 203 -4.33 -2.04 -13.62
C HIS A 203 -5.65 -2.36 -14.35
N GLY A 204 -6.40 -1.31 -14.77
CA GLY A 204 -7.74 -1.47 -15.34
C GLY A 204 -7.78 -2.16 -16.70
N SER A 205 -6.74 -2.00 -17.50
CA SER A 205 -6.60 -2.62 -18.83
C SER A 205 -6.05 -4.04 -18.82
N SER A 206 -5.59 -4.56 -17.67
CA SER A 206 -4.99 -5.89 -17.58
C SER A 206 -5.98 -7.01 -17.89
N VAL A 207 -5.46 -8.13 -18.39
CA VAL A 207 -6.20 -9.40 -18.56
C VAL A 207 -5.81 -10.36 -17.43
N GLY A 208 -4.56 -10.36 -17.03
CA GLY A 208 -4.00 -11.24 -16.00
C GLY A 208 -4.31 -10.79 -14.57
N ASP A 209 -4.08 -11.72 -13.64
CA ASP A 209 -4.16 -11.51 -12.20
C ASP A 209 -2.74 -11.59 -11.61
N SER A 210 -2.25 -10.50 -11.04
CA SER A 210 -0.89 -10.40 -10.47
C SER A 210 -0.69 -11.27 -9.22
N HIS A 211 -1.78 -11.73 -8.58
CA HIS A 211 -1.70 -12.74 -7.53
C HIS A 211 -1.25 -14.11 -8.05
N LEU A 212 -1.49 -14.39 -9.34
CA LEU A 212 -1.26 -15.68 -9.98
C LEU A 212 -0.04 -15.68 -10.92
N GLY A 213 0.66 -14.56 -11.07
CA GLY A 213 1.87 -14.47 -11.89
C GLY A 213 2.05 -13.16 -12.65
N PHE A 214 2.88 -13.20 -13.67
CA PHE A 214 3.27 -12.04 -14.48
C PHE A 214 2.08 -11.44 -15.25
N VAL A 215 1.93 -10.13 -15.18
CA VAL A 215 0.87 -9.38 -15.86
C VAL A 215 1.50 -8.33 -16.78
N ASP A 216 1.44 -8.57 -18.08
CA ASP A 216 1.90 -7.63 -19.11
C ASP A 216 0.72 -6.81 -19.64
N VAL A 217 0.79 -5.49 -19.47
CA VAL A 217 -0.20 -4.53 -19.96
C VAL A 217 0.31 -3.70 -21.14
N THR A 218 1.46 -4.03 -21.70
CA THR A 218 2.13 -3.24 -22.76
C THR A 218 1.19 -2.90 -23.94
N GLN A 219 0.36 -3.85 -24.37
CA GLN A 219 -0.54 -3.64 -25.51
C GLN A 219 -1.90 -3.02 -25.15
N THR A 220 -2.32 -3.15 -23.91
CA THR A 220 -3.67 -2.75 -23.46
C THR A 220 -3.69 -1.43 -22.71
N TRP A 221 -2.61 -1.11 -22.00
CA TRP A 221 -2.47 0.10 -21.20
C TRP A 221 -2.36 1.36 -22.08
N SER A 222 -2.97 2.43 -21.63
CA SER A 222 -2.87 3.76 -22.22
C SER A 222 -2.60 4.83 -21.15
N GLU A 223 -2.05 5.97 -21.56
CA GLU A 223 -1.76 7.11 -20.66
C GLU A 223 -3.01 7.65 -19.95
N LYS A 224 -4.21 7.35 -20.45
CA LYS A 224 -5.47 7.70 -19.77
C LYS A 224 -5.57 7.10 -18.36
N GLU A 225 -4.92 5.96 -18.10
CA GLU A 225 -4.90 5.35 -16.77
C GLU A 225 -4.10 6.16 -15.75
N LEU A 226 -3.27 7.11 -16.19
CA LEU A 226 -2.58 8.07 -15.31
C LEU A 226 -3.45 9.28 -14.94
N GLU A 227 -4.48 9.59 -15.71
CA GLU A 227 -5.27 10.81 -15.52
C GLU A 227 -5.93 10.92 -14.13
N PRO A 228 -6.53 9.85 -13.56
CA PRO A 228 -7.10 9.93 -12.21
C PRO A 228 -6.03 10.28 -11.15
N TYR A 229 -4.83 9.71 -11.28
CA TYR A 229 -3.72 10.04 -10.38
C TYR A 229 -3.32 11.50 -10.51
N GLN A 230 -3.09 11.99 -11.74
CA GLN A 230 -2.69 13.38 -11.97
C GLN A 230 -3.72 14.37 -11.41
N LYS A 231 -5.01 14.16 -11.70
CA LYS A 231 -6.09 15.02 -11.18
C LYS A 231 -6.13 15.08 -9.66
N LEU A 232 -5.93 13.94 -9.00
CA LEU A 232 -5.96 13.86 -7.53
C LEU A 232 -4.66 14.41 -6.90
N ILE A 233 -3.52 14.26 -7.56
CA ILE A 233 -2.24 14.89 -7.15
C ILE A 233 -2.35 16.40 -7.27
N ASP A 234 -2.82 16.94 -8.40
CA ASP A 234 -2.99 18.38 -8.64
C ASP A 234 -3.97 19.00 -7.64
N ALA A 235 -4.98 18.24 -7.22
CA ALA A 235 -5.92 18.64 -6.16
C ALA A 235 -5.32 18.56 -4.74
N ASN A 236 -4.05 18.15 -4.57
CA ASN A 236 -3.37 17.92 -3.29
C ASN A 236 -4.19 17.01 -2.34
N ALA A 237 -4.85 16.01 -2.92
CA ALA A 237 -5.72 15.09 -2.21
C ALA A 237 -5.02 13.81 -1.76
N VAL A 238 -3.83 13.51 -2.28
CA VAL A 238 -3.20 12.18 -2.20
C VAL A 238 -2.08 12.15 -1.17
N SER A 239 -2.27 11.39 -0.09
CA SER A 239 -1.22 11.15 0.92
C SER A 239 -0.34 9.94 0.58
N MET A 240 -0.94 8.87 0.07
CA MET A 240 -0.25 7.63 -0.26
C MET A 240 -0.73 7.06 -1.61
N ILE A 241 0.20 6.45 -2.34
CA ILE A 241 -0.06 5.70 -3.59
C ILE A 241 0.53 4.29 -3.43
N MET A 242 -0.16 3.27 -3.94
CA MET A 242 0.33 1.91 -4.05
C MET A 242 0.73 1.60 -5.49
N SER A 243 1.97 1.11 -5.68
CA SER A 243 2.50 0.70 -6.98
C SER A 243 2.08 -0.74 -7.31
N ALA A 244 1.61 -0.97 -8.53
CA ALA A 244 1.16 -2.27 -9.02
C ALA A 244 2.32 -3.19 -9.43
N HIS A 245 2.06 -4.50 -9.47
CA HIS A 245 2.98 -5.50 -10.04
C HIS A 245 2.71 -5.77 -11.53
N VAL A 246 2.35 -4.73 -12.29
CA VAL A 246 2.15 -4.85 -13.75
C VAL A 246 3.42 -4.49 -14.50
N PHE A 247 3.68 -5.22 -15.58
CA PHE A 247 4.76 -4.91 -16.52
C PHE A 247 4.20 -4.12 -17.71
N ASN A 248 4.94 -3.08 -18.13
CA ASN A 248 4.60 -2.27 -19.28
C ASN A 248 5.88 -1.84 -20.01
N ALA A 249 6.22 -2.51 -21.10
CA ALA A 249 7.44 -2.24 -21.87
C ALA A 249 7.49 -0.83 -22.48
N LYS A 250 6.34 -0.11 -22.59
CA LYS A 250 6.33 1.29 -23.03
C LYS A 250 6.85 2.25 -21.96
N LEU A 251 6.81 1.85 -20.68
CA LEU A 251 7.28 2.65 -19.54
C LEU A 251 8.64 2.16 -19.02
N ASP A 252 8.84 0.85 -18.93
CA ASP A 252 10.09 0.20 -18.55
C ASP A 252 10.21 -1.16 -19.25
N THR A 253 11.28 -1.35 -20.01
CA THR A 253 11.51 -2.59 -20.77
C THR A 253 12.05 -3.75 -19.93
N THR A 254 12.34 -3.51 -18.65
CA THR A 254 13.08 -4.47 -17.81
C THR A 254 12.28 -4.90 -16.58
N TYR A 255 11.63 -3.94 -15.88
CA TYR A 255 11.05 -4.20 -14.57
C TYR A 255 9.54 -3.93 -14.54
N PRO A 256 8.76 -4.71 -13.74
CA PRO A 256 7.39 -4.36 -13.40
C PRO A 256 7.34 -3.06 -12.59
N ALA A 257 6.20 -2.39 -12.59
CA ALA A 257 6.07 -1.03 -12.05
C ALA A 257 6.61 -0.87 -10.62
N THR A 258 6.32 -1.80 -9.71
CA THR A 258 6.83 -1.73 -8.32
C THR A 258 8.36 -1.73 -8.24
N LEU A 259 9.06 -2.34 -9.18
CA LEU A 259 10.53 -2.43 -9.19
C LEU A 259 11.19 -1.42 -10.14
N SER A 260 10.40 -0.60 -10.84
CA SER A 260 10.86 0.29 -11.91
C SER A 260 11.16 1.71 -11.43
N TYR A 261 12.42 2.11 -11.52
CA TYR A 261 12.84 3.51 -11.30
C TYR A 261 12.20 4.46 -12.33
N ALA A 262 12.05 4.01 -13.59
CA ALA A 262 11.43 4.80 -14.64
C ALA A 262 9.96 5.14 -14.31
N ILE A 263 9.22 4.21 -13.69
CA ILE A 263 7.82 4.40 -13.34
C ILE A 263 7.68 5.14 -12.01
N ASN A 264 8.34 4.69 -10.95
CA ASN A 264 8.13 5.22 -9.60
C ASN A 264 8.81 6.58 -9.39
N THR A 265 10.03 6.76 -9.93
CA THR A 265 10.76 8.01 -9.76
C THR A 265 10.54 8.94 -10.96
N LYS A 266 10.93 8.54 -12.17
CA LYS A 266 10.87 9.44 -13.33
C LYS A 266 9.44 9.85 -13.71
N LEU A 267 8.51 8.89 -13.78
CA LEU A 267 7.14 9.20 -14.13
C LEU A 267 6.38 9.80 -12.94
N LEU A 268 6.25 9.07 -11.81
CA LEU A 268 5.37 9.50 -10.72
C LEU A 268 5.91 10.73 -9.97
N ARG A 269 7.19 10.69 -9.54
CA ARG A 269 7.73 11.79 -8.72
C ARG A 269 8.15 12.99 -9.54
N GLU A 270 8.92 12.78 -10.63
CA GLU A 270 9.48 13.89 -11.38
C GLU A 270 8.47 14.48 -12.38
N LYS A 271 7.81 13.66 -13.23
CA LYS A 271 6.89 14.14 -14.26
C LYS A 271 5.52 14.51 -13.69
N MET A 272 4.96 13.69 -12.78
CA MET A 272 3.64 13.94 -12.18
C MET A 272 3.71 14.72 -10.87
N HIS A 273 4.92 15.07 -10.38
CA HIS A 273 5.18 15.89 -9.20
C HIS A 273 4.62 15.33 -7.87
N TYR A 274 4.53 13.99 -7.75
CA TYR A 274 4.07 13.37 -6.52
C TYR A 274 5.15 13.36 -5.43
N THR A 275 4.84 13.93 -4.26
CA THR A 275 5.78 14.05 -3.14
C THR A 275 5.42 13.20 -1.93
N GLY A 276 4.25 12.56 -1.93
CA GLY A 276 3.76 11.73 -0.83
C GLY A 276 4.45 10.37 -0.73
N VAL A 277 3.94 9.52 0.16
CA VAL A 277 4.47 8.18 0.41
C VAL A 277 4.05 7.21 -0.68
N LEU A 278 5.01 6.47 -1.24
CA LEU A 278 4.78 5.38 -2.18
C LEU A 278 4.98 4.04 -1.47
N ILE A 279 3.94 3.22 -1.45
CA ILE A 279 3.97 1.86 -0.91
C ILE A 279 3.92 0.83 -2.04
N SER A 280 4.59 -0.32 -1.89
CA SER A 280 4.42 -1.44 -2.82
C SER A 280 3.06 -2.11 -2.63
N ASP A 281 2.52 -2.77 -3.65
CA ASP A 281 1.59 -3.88 -3.44
C ASP A 281 2.33 -5.04 -2.74
N ASP A 282 1.60 -6.09 -2.33
CA ASP A 282 2.20 -7.19 -1.56
C ASP A 282 3.32 -7.90 -2.35
N LEU A 283 4.56 -7.69 -1.90
CA LEU A 283 5.77 -8.22 -2.54
C LEU A 283 5.84 -9.76 -2.56
N GLN A 284 4.93 -10.43 -1.86
CA GLN A 284 4.79 -11.89 -1.85
C GLN A 284 3.85 -12.41 -2.95
N MET A 285 3.21 -11.52 -3.73
CA MET A 285 2.42 -11.92 -4.91
C MET A 285 3.32 -12.57 -5.97
N GLU A 286 2.77 -13.58 -6.66
CA GLU A 286 3.54 -14.39 -7.62
C GLU A 286 4.13 -13.60 -8.80
N ALA A 287 3.54 -12.45 -9.13
CA ALA A 287 4.11 -11.53 -10.13
C ALA A 287 5.51 -11.03 -9.76
N ILE A 288 5.88 -11.06 -8.49
CA ILE A 288 7.21 -10.70 -7.97
C ILE A 288 7.94 -11.94 -7.46
N SER A 289 7.35 -12.66 -6.51
CA SER A 289 8.02 -13.72 -5.76
C SER A 289 8.49 -14.91 -6.61
N LYS A 290 7.89 -15.14 -7.78
CA LYS A 290 8.33 -16.18 -8.74
C LYS A 290 9.58 -15.79 -9.57
N TYR A 291 9.85 -14.49 -9.70
CA TYR A 291 10.85 -13.99 -10.64
C TYR A 291 12.05 -13.31 -9.97
N TYR A 292 11.87 -12.87 -8.72
CA TYR A 292 12.90 -12.13 -7.98
C TYR A 292 13.16 -12.76 -6.61
N THR A 293 14.43 -12.82 -6.23
CA THR A 293 14.81 -13.17 -4.85
C THR A 293 14.39 -12.08 -3.87
N LEU A 294 14.28 -12.38 -2.57
CA LEU A 294 14.02 -11.35 -1.55
C LEU A 294 15.02 -10.19 -1.66
N LYS A 295 16.31 -10.52 -1.83
CA LYS A 295 17.37 -9.53 -1.99
C LYS A 295 17.12 -8.60 -3.19
N ASP A 296 16.81 -9.15 -4.35
CA ASP A 296 16.57 -8.36 -5.55
C ASP A 296 15.30 -7.53 -5.42
N THR A 297 14.23 -8.13 -4.87
CA THR A 297 12.95 -7.46 -4.63
C THR A 297 13.12 -6.22 -3.77
N VAL A 298 13.71 -6.33 -2.58
CA VAL A 298 13.85 -5.18 -1.67
C VAL A 298 14.83 -4.13 -2.22
N THR A 299 15.92 -4.57 -2.88
CA THR A 299 16.90 -3.65 -3.47
C THR A 299 16.29 -2.84 -4.61
N LEU A 300 15.62 -3.51 -5.54
CA LEU A 300 15.00 -2.84 -6.69
C LEU A 300 13.82 -1.95 -6.24
N ALA A 301 12.95 -2.43 -5.37
CA ALA A 301 11.82 -1.65 -4.87
C ALA A 301 12.26 -0.36 -4.19
N ILE A 302 13.21 -0.42 -3.25
CA ILE A 302 13.72 0.77 -2.55
C ILE A 302 14.40 1.72 -3.53
N ASN A 303 15.27 1.21 -4.42
CA ASN A 303 15.96 2.02 -5.41
C ASN A 303 15.02 2.61 -6.48
N SER A 304 13.88 1.96 -6.74
CA SER A 304 12.87 2.50 -7.65
C SER A 304 12.16 3.76 -7.12
N GLY A 305 12.19 4.00 -5.80
CA GLY A 305 11.51 5.12 -5.15
C GLY A 305 10.38 4.72 -4.21
N ILE A 306 10.16 3.42 -3.96
CA ILE A 306 9.22 2.91 -2.95
C ILE A 306 9.70 3.31 -1.55
N ASP A 307 8.80 3.85 -0.73
CA ASP A 307 9.07 4.27 0.64
C ASP A 307 8.66 3.23 1.66
N MET A 308 7.59 2.49 1.40
CA MET A 308 7.11 1.42 2.27
C MET A 308 6.96 0.11 1.50
N LEU A 309 7.37 -0.98 2.12
CA LEU A 309 7.34 -2.33 1.57
C LEU A 309 6.24 -3.14 2.28
N LEU A 310 5.28 -3.66 1.52
CA LEU A 310 4.21 -4.50 2.04
C LEU A 310 4.58 -5.98 1.92
N PHE A 311 4.56 -6.68 3.05
CA PHE A 311 4.68 -8.14 3.16
C PHE A 311 3.46 -8.66 3.94
N GLY A 312 2.41 -9.03 3.21
CA GLY A 312 1.11 -9.37 3.80
C GLY A 312 1.08 -10.68 4.58
N ASN A 313 2.09 -11.55 4.41
CA ASN A 313 2.15 -12.89 5.02
C ASN A 313 0.81 -13.65 4.87
N GLN A 314 0.20 -13.48 3.69
CA GLN A 314 -1.09 -14.04 3.30
C GLN A 314 -0.94 -15.11 2.22
N LEU A 315 -0.06 -14.87 1.24
CA LEU A 315 0.22 -15.77 0.13
C LEU A 315 1.44 -16.65 0.40
N SER A 316 2.42 -16.12 1.13
CA SER A 316 3.60 -16.82 1.62
C SER A 316 4.03 -16.21 2.96
N GLN A 317 5.01 -16.79 3.62
CA GLN A 317 5.52 -16.31 4.90
C GLN A 317 6.99 -15.88 4.73
N THR A 318 7.29 -14.64 5.13
CA THR A 318 8.66 -14.12 5.17
C THR A 318 8.89 -13.49 6.55
N LYS A 319 9.92 -13.93 7.24
CA LYS A 319 10.21 -13.41 8.59
C LYS A 319 10.68 -11.96 8.49
N THR A 320 10.17 -11.10 9.37
CA THR A 320 10.57 -9.69 9.45
C THR A 320 12.08 -9.54 9.67
N ASP A 321 12.69 -10.41 10.49
CA ASP A 321 14.13 -10.43 10.71
C ASP A 321 14.91 -10.64 9.39
N GLU A 322 14.46 -11.57 8.55
CA GLU A 322 15.09 -11.86 7.25
C GLU A 322 15.00 -10.65 6.30
N ILE A 323 13.86 -9.98 6.26
CA ILE A 323 13.66 -8.77 5.45
C ILE A 323 14.62 -7.67 5.92
N VAL A 324 14.61 -7.38 7.21
CA VAL A 324 15.44 -6.31 7.81
C VAL A 324 16.92 -6.58 7.60
N GLU A 325 17.41 -7.78 7.90
CA GLU A 325 18.83 -8.14 7.74
C GLU A 325 19.26 -8.10 6.28
N THR A 326 18.37 -8.52 5.36
CA THR A 326 18.64 -8.41 3.90
C THR A 326 18.83 -6.94 3.51
N ILE A 327 17.94 -6.03 3.92
CA ILE A 327 18.05 -4.61 3.58
C ILE A 327 19.30 -4.00 4.23
N VAL A 328 19.58 -4.31 5.50
CA VAL A 328 20.81 -3.86 6.19
C VAL A 328 22.06 -4.25 5.39
N ALA A 329 22.13 -5.50 4.93
CA ALA A 329 23.25 -5.98 4.14
C ALA A 329 23.39 -5.20 2.82
N GLN A 330 22.27 -4.89 2.15
CA GLN A 330 22.30 -4.10 0.89
C GLN A 330 22.66 -2.63 1.14
N VAL A 331 22.29 -2.05 2.27
CA VAL A 331 22.74 -0.68 2.64
C VAL A 331 24.24 -0.66 2.94
N LYS A 332 24.73 -1.63 3.72
CA LYS A 332 26.16 -1.71 4.10
C LYS A 332 27.10 -1.95 2.91
N ASN A 333 26.65 -2.70 1.90
CA ASN A 333 27.45 -2.95 0.71
C ASN A 333 27.26 -1.86 -0.39
N GLY A 334 26.42 -0.84 -0.14
CA GLY A 334 26.18 0.28 -1.05
C GLY A 334 25.20 0.00 -2.19
N ALA A 335 24.56 -1.18 -2.22
CA ALA A 335 23.55 -1.50 -3.24
C ALA A 335 22.24 -0.72 -3.03
N ILE A 336 21.93 -0.34 -1.80
CA ILE A 336 20.89 0.63 -1.44
C ILE A 336 21.59 1.83 -0.80
N PRO A 337 21.50 3.03 -1.39
CA PRO A 337 22.03 4.25 -0.78
C PRO A 337 21.34 4.55 0.57
N LEU A 338 22.11 4.93 1.60
CA LEU A 338 21.56 5.32 2.90
C LEU A 338 20.56 6.48 2.76
N GLU A 339 20.83 7.40 1.85
CA GLU A 339 19.98 8.54 1.53
C GLU A 339 18.56 8.10 1.16
N ARG A 340 18.40 6.98 0.41
CA ARG A 340 17.09 6.44 0.07
C ARG A 340 16.29 6.00 1.33
N ILE A 341 16.97 5.38 2.29
CA ILE A 341 16.36 5.00 3.57
C ILE A 341 15.93 6.25 4.35
N MET A 342 16.76 7.29 4.35
CA MET A 342 16.48 8.56 5.03
C MET A 342 15.32 9.32 4.39
N GLU A 343 15.29 9.43 3.05
CA GLU A 343 14.21 10.07 2.31
C GLU A 343 12.87 9.36 2.57
N SER A 344 12.85 8.03 2.54
CA SER A 344 11.66 7.24 2.85
C SER A 344 11.17 7.51 4.27
N ASN A 345 12.06 7.49 5.26
CA ASN A 345 11.71 7.81 6.64
C ASN A 345 11.17 9.25 6.79
N ALA A 346 11.72 10.23 6.07
CA ALA A 346 11.23 11.60 6.10
C ALA A 346 9.80 11.71 5.54
N ARG A 347 9.48 11.04 4.42
CA ARG A 347 8.12 11.00 3.86
C ARG A 347 7.16 10.28 4.79
N ILE A 348 7.54 9.12 5.34
CA ILE A 348 6.71 8.36 6.29
C ILE A 348 6.41 9.20 7.54
N ALA A 349 7.40 9.92 8.07
CA ALA A 349 7.22 10.80 9.22
C ALA A 349 6.29 12.00 8.95
N SER A 350 6.04 12.36 7.69
CA SER A 350 5.09 13.41 7.32
C SER A 350 3.63 12.97 7.32
N LEU A 351 3.35 11.68 7.38
CA LEU A 351 1.99 11.15 7.45
C LEU A 351 1.32 11.58 8.76
N LYS A 352 0.05 12.01 8.66
CA LYS A 352 -0.76 12.45 9.81
C LYS A 352 -2.00 11.53 9.90
N PHE A 353 -2.10 10.77 10.99
CA PHE A 353 -3.19 9.82 11.24
C PHE A 353 -3.38 9.58 12.74
#